data_e700206fc3044b77038d4171a0dd463e
#
_entry.id   e700206fc3044b77038d4171a0dd463e
#
_cell.length_a   1.000
_cell.length_b   1.000
_cell.length_c   1.000
_cell.angle_alpha   90.00
_cell.angle_beta   90.00
_cell.angle_gamma   90.00
#
_symmetry.space_group_name_H-M   'P 1'
#
loop_
_entity.id
_entity.type
_entity.pdbx_description
1 polymer ?
#
loop_
_entity_poly.entity_id
_entity_poly.type
_entity_poly.pdbx_seq_one_letter_code
_entity_poly.pdbx_strand_id
1 'polypeptide(L)'
;MMEKDAKIYVAGHRGMVGSAIVRQLEKEGYHNIITRTHKELNLCRQEDVEKFFAEEKPEYVFLAAAKVGGIMANSEALADFMYDNMTLEMNVIHEAWKNGCKKLMFLGSSCIYPRMAPQPMKENCLLTGELEKTNEAYALALSLIHISEPRDYAASRM
;
A
#
# COMPACT_ATOMS: atom_id res chain seq x y z
N MET A 1 4.92 11.37 -16.75
CA MET A 1 5.97 10.32 -16.67
C MET A 1 6.89 10.74 -15.54
N MET A 2 7.42 9.80 -14.73
CA MET A 2 8.36 10.14 -13.65
C MET A 2 9.70 10.58 -14.25
N GLU A 3 10.36 11.58 -13.64
CA GLU A 3 11.71 11.97 -14.00
C GLU A 3 12.70 10.86 -13.64
N LYS A 4 13.76 10.67 -14.43
CA LYS A 4 14.69 9.53 -14.23
C LYS A 4 15.54 9.63 -12.96
N ASP A 5 15.74 10.83 -12.46
CA ASP A 5 16.45 11.15 -11.22
C ASP A 5 15.52 11.28 -10.00
N ALA A 6 14.20 11.16 -10.22
CA ALA A 6 13.22 11.26 -9.14
C ALA A 6 13.48 10.24 -8.04
N LYS A 7 13.32 10.66 -6.79
CA LYS A 7 13.50 9.81 -5.63
C LYS A 7 12.28 8.90 -5.44
N ILE A 8 12.47 7.60 -5.58
CA ILE A 8 11.41 6.59 -5.57
C ILE A 8 11.60 5.65 -4.37
N TYR A 9 10.62 5.57 -3.50
CA TYR A 9 10.60 4.60 -2.41
C TYR A 9 9.76 3.37 -2.77
N VAL A 10 10.34 2.17 -2.62
CA VAL A 10 9.63 0.90 -2.81
C VAL A 10 9.57 0.15 -1.48
N ALA A 11 8.43 0.27 -0.80
CA ALA A 11 8.14 -0.49 0.41
C ALA A 11 7.81 -1.94 0.04
N GLY A 12 8.42 -2.91 0.75
CA GLY A 12 8.21 -4.34 0.44
C GLY A 12 9.07 -4.87 -0.72
N HIS A 13 10.20 -4.24 -1.02
CA HIS A 13 11.11 -4.55 -2.12
C HIS A 13 11.63 -6.01 -2.16
N ARG A 14 11.55 -6.75 -1.04
CA ARG A 14 11.94 -8.18 -0.97
C ARG A 14 10.81 -9.13 -1.31
N GLY A 15 9.57 -8.66 -1.36
CA GLY A 15 8.41 -9.44 -1.76
C GLY A 15 8.39 -9.69 -3.28
N MET A 16 7.52 -10.60 -3.72
CA MET A 16 7.39 -10.96 -5.13
C MET A 16 7.12 -9.73 -6.02
N VAL A 17 6.14 -8.92 -5.67
CA VAL A 17 5.73 -7.75 -6.45
C VAL A 17 6.73 -6.60 -6.28
N GLY A 18 7.14 -6.28 -5.04
CA GLY A 18 8.09 -5.20 -4.77
C GLY A 18 9.43 -5.40 -5.46
N SER A 19 9.96 -6.63 -5.47
CA SER A 19 11.21 -6.94 -6.19
C SER A 19 11.07 -6.82 -7.71
N ALA A 20 9.91 -7.16 -8.26
CA ALA A 20 9.63 -6.99 -9.69
C ALA A 20 9.55 -5.50 -10.08
N ILE A 21 8.94 -4.67 -9.22
CA ILE A 21 8.89 -3.21 -9.40
C ILE A 21 10.31 -2.64 -9.42
N VAL A 22 11.16 -3.00 -8.45
CA VAL A 22 12.56 -2.51 -8.40
C VAL A 22 13.29 -2.87 -9.68
N ARG A 23 13.27 -4.14 -10.09
CA ARG A 23 13.91 -4.58 -11.34
C ARG A 23 13.41 -3.84 -12.58
N GLN A 24 12.11 -3.56 -12.65
CA GLN A 24 11.56 -2.84 -13.79
C GLN A 24 11.97 -1.36 -13.78
N LEU A 25 11.99 -0.72 -12.63
CA LEU A 25 12.47 0.67 -12.50
C LEU A 25 13.94 0.78 -12.91
N GLU A 26 14.79 -0.12 -12.42
CA GLU A 26 16.22 -0.17 -12.78
C GLU A 26 16.40 -0.37 -14.29
N LYS A 27 15.66 -1.32 -14.89
CA LYS A 27 15.68 -1.58 -16.34
C LYS A 27 15.27 -0.36 -17.16
N GLU A 28 14.33 0.43 -16.65
CA GLU A 28 13.89 1.67 -17.28
C GLU A 28 14.83 2.86 -17.03
N GLY A 29 15.90 2.67 -16.27
CA GLY A 29 16.93 3.66 -16.02
C GLY A 29 16.60 4.66 -14.91
N TYR A 30 15.77 4.26 -13.93
CA TYR A 30 15.64 5.01 -12.68
C TYR A 30 16.77 4.61 -11.74
N HIS A 31 17.47 5.59 -11.17
CA HIS A 31 18.69 5.34 -10.39
C HIS A 31 18.53 5.68 -8.91
N ASN A 32 17.54 6.51 -8.57
CA ASN A 32 17.36 7.01 -7.22
C ASN A 32 16.26 6.22 -6.50
N ILE A 33 16.47 4.91 -6.37
CA ILE A 33 15.52 3.98 -5.76
C ILE A 33 15.91 3.72 -4.31
N ILE A 34 15.01 4.05 -3.38
CA ILE A 34 15.17 3.81 -1.95
C ILE A 34 14.42 2.53 -1.58
N THR A 35 15.08 1.69 -0.82
CA THR A 35 14.48 0.50 -0.21
C THR A 35 14.89 0.41 1.25
N ARG A 36 14.02 -0.14 2.11
CA ARG A 36 14.32 -0.44 3.52
C ARG A 36 13.74 -1.80 3.87
N THR A 37 14.52 -2.58 4.60
CA THR A 37 14.02 -3.83 5.19
C THR A 37 13.16 -3.52 6.41
N HIS A 38 12.36 -4.47 6.86
CA HIS A 38 11.56 -4.33 8.09
C HIS A 38 12.41 -4.02 9.34
N LYS A 39 13.66 -4.49 9.37
CA LYS A 39 14.58 -4.20 10.49
C LYS A 39 15.12 -2.77 10.45
N GLU A 40 15.24 -2.18 9.27
CA GLU A 40 15.73 -0.80 9.08
C GLU A 40 14.58 0.22 9.21
N LEU A 41 13.38 -0.17 8.80
CA LEU A 41 12.19 0.67 8.86
C LEU A 41 10.96 -0.20 9.14
N ASN A 42 10.45 -0.12 10.38
CA ASN A 42 9.21 -0.77 10.75
C ASN A 42 8.02 0.14 10.42
N LEU A 43 7.30 -0.17 9.35
CA LEU A 43 6.17 0.65 8.86
C LEU A 43 4.99 0.72 9.85
N CYS A 44 4.91 -0.20 10.81
CA CYS A 44 3.90 -0.13 11.88
C CYS A 44 4.29 0.84 13.02
N ARG A 45 5.51 1.38 13.01
CA ARG A 45 5.94 2.38 13.99
C ARG A 45 5.87 3.77 13.38
N GLN A 46 4.90 4.54 13.81
CA GLN A 46 4.64 5.88 13.27
C GLN A 46 5.90 6.77 13.30
N GLU A 47 6.60 6.81 14.42
CA GLU A 47 7.80 7.64 14.59
C GLU A 47 8.91 7.29 13.58
N ASP A 48 9.11 5.99 13.30
CA ASP A 48 10.12 5.53 12.35
C ASP A 48 9.75 5.99 10.92
N VAL A 49 8.46 5.88 10.56
CA VAL A 49 7.95 6.29 9.24
C VAL A 49 8.01 7.81 9.09
N GLU A 50 7.59 8.57 10.09
CA GLU A 50 7.65 10.02 10.13
C GLU A 50 9.09 10.52 9.92
N LYS A 51 10.04 9.97 10.66
CA LYS A 51 11.46 10.30 10.52
C LYS A 51 11.98 9.98 9.12
N PHE A 52 11.67 8.78 8.60
CA PHE A 52 12.10 8.35 7.27
C PHE A 52 11.59 9.29 6.18
N PHE A 53 10.30 9.64 6.18
CA PHE A 53 9.73 10.53 5.17
C PHE A 53 10.24 11.96 5.27
N ALA A 54 10.48 12.46 6.50
CA ALA A 54 11.06 13.78 6.73
C ALA A 54 12.49 13.89 6.20
N GLU A 55 13.30 12.83 6.36
CA GLU A 55 14.69 12.77 5.93
C GLU A 55 14.83 12.50 4.43
N GLU A 56 14.14 11.47 3.93
CA GLU A 56 14.30 11.00 2.56
C GLU A 56 13.45 11.77 1.55
N LYS A 57 12.27 12.24 1.93
CA LYS A 57 11.33 12.99 1.06
C LYS A 57 11.14 12.35 -0.31
N PRO A 58 10.67 11.10 -0.39
CA PRO A 58 10.48 10.44 -1.68
C PRO A 58 9.40 11.16 -2.50
N GLU A 59 9.68 11.35 -3.79
CA GLU A 59 8.73 11.97 -4.72
C GLU A 59 7.65 10.99 -5.19
N TYR A 60 8.02 9.71 -5.27
CA TYR A 60 7.12 8.62 -5.66
C TYR A 60 7.25 7.47 -4.66
N VAL A 61 6.12 6.86 -4.33
CA VAL A 61 6.06 5.73 -3.39
C VAL A 61 5.30 4.57 -4.03
N PHE A 62 5.90 3.39 -4.00
CA PHE A 62 5.23 2.13 -4.29
C PHE A 62 5.07 1.36 -2.97
N LEU A 63 3.84 1.26 -2.48
CA LEU A 63 3.53 0.52 -1.27
C LEU A 63 3.11 -0.92 -1.64
N ALA A 64 4.12 -1.79 -1.69
CA ALA A 64 3.98 -3.23 -1.93
C ALA A 64 4.22 -4.07 -0.66
N ALA A 65 4.28 -3.40 0.50
CA ALA A 65 4.39 -4.04 1.80
C ALA A 65 3.02 -4.27 2.39
N ALA A 66 2.77 -5.48 2.83
CA ALA A 66 1.59 -5.86 3.61
C ALA A 66 1.92 -7.09 4.46
N LYS A 67 1.22 -7.27 5.58
CA LYS A 67 1.19 -8.55 6.27
C LYS A 67 0.25 -9.47 5.51
N VAL A 68 0.82 -10.47 4.87
CA VAL A 68 0.08 -11.45 4.06
C VAL A 68 0.26 -12.85 4.61
N GLY A 69 -0.74 -13.72 4.38
CA GLY A 69 -0.67 -15.10 4.80
C GLY A 69 -1.69 -15.97 4.07
N GLY A 70 -1.54 -17.30 4.19
CA GLY A 70 -2.54 -18.23 3.70
C GLY A 70 -3.84 -18.19 4.51
N ILE A 71 -4.84 -18.96 4.08
CA ILE A 71 -6.18 -19.02 4.70
C ILE A 71 -6.10 -19.30 6.20
N MET A 72 -5.27 -20.26 6.61
CA MET A 72 -5.13 -20.62 8.04
C MET A 72 -4.59 -19.44 8.85
N ALA A 73 -3.49 -18.83 8.41
CA ALA A 73 -2.90 -17.70 9.12
C ALA A 73 -3.86 -16.53 9.24
N ASN A 74 -4.61 -16.23 8.19
CA ASN A 74 -5.64 -15.18 8.21
C ASN A 74 -6.77 -15.48 9.22
N SER A 75 -7.25 -16.72 9.26
CA SER A 75 -8.34 -17.11 10.15
C SER A 75 -7.95 -17.19 11.63
N GLU A 76 -6.68 -17.48 11.92
CA GLU A 76 -6.18 -17.63 13.31
C GLU A 76 -5.72 -16.31 13.93
N ALA A 77 -5.35 -15.30 13.13
CA ALA A 77 -4.77 -14.04 13.61
C ALA A 77 -5.47 -12.80 13.02
N LEU A 78 -6.80 -12.80 12.97
CA LEU A 78 -7.62 -11.73 12.38
C LEU A 78 -7.25 -10.33 12.88
N ALA A 79 -7.11 -10.17 14.20
CA ALA A 79 -6.77 -8.88 14.82
C ALA A 79 -5.39 -8.39 14.39
N ASP A 80 -4.40 -9.27 14.31
CA ASP A 80 -3.04 -8.92 13.90
C ASP A 80 -2.97 -8.54 12.42
N PHE A 81 -3.71 -9.27 11.56
CA PHE A 81 -3.78 -8.92 10.13
C PHE A 81 -4.44 -7.57 9.89
N MET A 82 -5.51 -7.27 10.64
CA MET A 82 -6.15 -5.95 10.58
C MET A 82 -5.22 -4.86 11.10
N TYR A 83 -4.71 -5.01 12.31
CA TYR A 83 -3.90 -4.00 12.98
C TYR A 83 -2.64 -3.65 12.19
N ASP A 84 -1.85 -4.66 11.82
CA ASP A 84 -0.58 -4.44 11.14
C ASP A 84 -0.77 -3.80 9.76
N ASN A 85 -1.75 -4.28 8.96
CA ASN A 85 -2.01 -3.71 7.64
C ASN A 85 -2.55 -2.27 7.74
N MET A 86 -3.58 -2.03 8.54
CA MET A 86 -4.12 -0.68 8.72
C MET A 86 -3.03 0.29 9.21
N THR A 87 -2.22 -0.12 10.18
CA THR A 87 -1.21 0.74 10.77
C THR A 87 -0.12 1.11 9.77
N LEU A 88 0.44 0.12 9.05
CA LEU A 88 1.48 0.39 8.06
C LEU A 88 0.97 1.27 6.90
N GLU A 89 -0.24 1.01 6.44
CA GLU A 89 -0.87 1.76 5.35
C GLU A 89 -1.14 3.21 5.75
N MET A 90 -1.78 3.41 6.89
CA MET A 90 -2.08 4.75 7.43
C MET A 90 -0.81 5.57 7.61
N ASN A 91 0.24 4.98 8.21
CA ASN A 91 1.51 5.66 8.43
C ASN A 91 2.14 6.10 7.10
N VAL A 92 2.25 5.17 6.14
CA VAL A 92 2.91 5.46 4.85
C VAL A 92 2.12 6.45 4.02
N ILE A 93 0.81 6.31 3.93
CA ILE A 93 -0.05 7.20 3.13
C ILE A 93 -0.06 8.61 3.73
N HIS A 94 -0.24 8.70 5.07
CA HIS A 94 -0.24 9.99 5.76
C HIS A 94 1.09 10.74 5.60
N GLU A 95 2.21 10.07 5.83
CA GLU A 95 3.52 10.70 5.74
C GLU A 95 3.92 11.01 4.28
N ALA A 96 3.52 10.19 3.32
CA ALA A 96 3.70 10.52 1.91
C ALA A 96 2.96 11.82 1.53
N TRP A 97 1.72 11.98 1.97
CA TRP A 97 0.94 13.21 1.77
C TRP A 97 1.56 14.42 2.49
N LYS A 98 1.87 14.29 3.77
CA LYS A 98 2.44 15.34 4.63
C LYS A 98 3.77 15.87 4.09
N ASN A 99 4.60 15.01 3.50
CA ASN A 99 5.91 15.36 2.96
C ASN A 99 5.89 15.69 1.46
N GLY A 100 4.72 15.85 0.84
CA GLY A 100 4.59 16.33 -0.53
C GLY A 100 4.94 15.31 -1.61
N CYS A 101 4.75 14.02 -1.35
CA CYS A 101 4.89 12.97 -2.36
C CYS A 101 3.98 13.27 -3.57
N LYS A 102 4.54 13.26 -4.77
CA LYS A 102 3.82 13.56 -6.02
C LYS A 102 2.80 12.47 -6.38
N LYS A 103 3.15 11.22 -6.10
CA LYS A 103 2.26 10.08 -6.36
C LYS A 103 2.63 8.89 -5.47
N LEU A 104 1.61 8.32 -4.84
CA LEU A 104 1.70 7.05 -4.15
C LEU A 104 0.89 6.02 -4.93
N MET A 105 1.48 4.84 -5.16
CA MET A 105 0.78 3.66 -5.66
C MET A 105 0.69 2.64 -4.55
N PHE A 106 -0.51 2.41 -4.09
CA PHE A 106 -0.83 1.33 -3.16
C PHE A 106 -1.25 0.07 -3.94
N LEU A 107 -0.71 -1.06 -3.57
CA LEU A 107 -1.07 -2.34 -4.16
C LEU A 107 -2.11 -3.03 -3.29
N GLY A 108 -3.37 -2.80 -3.62
CA GLY A 108 -4.50 -3.41 -2.96
C GLY A 108 -4.68 -4.89 -3.30
N SER A 109 -5.86 -5.42 -3.01
CA SER A 109 -6.21 -6.82 -3.26
C SER A 109 -7.64 -6.95 -3.76
N SER A 110 -7.91 -7.91 -4.61
CA SER A 110 -9.28 -8.26 -5.01
C SER A 110 -10.16 -8.76 -3.87
N CYS A 111 -9.55 -9.15 -2.73
CA CYS A 111 -10.28 -9.56 -1.52
C CYS A 111 -11.16 -8.46 -0.93
N ILE A 112 -10.90 -7.20 -1.27
CA ILE A 112 -11.69 -6.05 -0.78
C ILE A 112 -13.11 -6.02 -1.35
N TYR A 113 -13.35 -6.73 -2.45
CA TYR A 113 -14.67 -6.82 -3.06
C TYR A 113 -15.53 -7.91 -2.41
N PRO A 114 -16.86 -7.76 -2.43
CA PRO A 114 -17.77 -8.78 -1.91
C PRO A 114 -17.51 -10.16 -2.52
N ARG A 115 -17.65 -11.20 -1.70
CA ARG A 115 -17.50 -12.60 -2.14
C ARG A 115 -18.35 -12.92 -3.38
N MET A 116 -19.57 -12.37 -3.44
CA MET A 116 -20.52 -12.59 -4.54
C MET A 116 -20.58 -11.43 -5.53
N ALA A 117 -19.50 -10.63 -5.63
CA ALA A 117 -19.45 -9.53 -6.60
C ALA A 117 -19.63 -10.04 -8.03
N PRO A 118 -20.37 -9.32 -8.89
CA PRO A 118 -20.51 -9.66 -10.31
C PRO A 118 -19.17 -9.70 -11.02
N GLN A 119 -19.05 -10.56 -12.03
CA GLN A 119 -17.85 -10.66 -12.86
C GLN A 119 -18.12 -10.08 -14.25
N PRO A 120 -17.23 -9.21 -14.77
CA PRO A 120 -16.02 -8.64 -14.12
C PRO A 120 -16.37 -7.65 -12.99
N MET A 121 -15.59 -7.70 -11.91
CA MET A 121 -15.79 -6.80 -10.78
C MET A 121 -15.53 -5.34 -11.17
N LYS A 122 -16.42 -4.46 -10.74
CA LYS A 122 -16.28 -3.00 -10.92
C LYS A 122 -15.98 -2.33 -9.58
N GLU A 123 -15.29 -1.20 -9.61
CA GLU A 123 -14.91 -0.46 -8.38
C GLU A 123 -16.12 -0.09 -7.50
N ASN A 124 -17.26 0.21 -8.09
CA ASN A 124 -18.49 0.53 -7.36
C ASN A 124 -19.12 -0.65 -6.61
N CYS A 125 -18.59 -1.87 -6.75
CA CYS A 125 -18.98 -3.02 -5.92
C CYS A 125 -18.32 -3.03 -4.54
N LEU A 126 -17.38 -2.12 -4.28
CA LEU A 126 -16.72 -2.04 -2.98
C LEU A 126 -17.75 -1.79 -1.86
N LEU A 127 -17.66 -2.56 -0.76
CA LEU A 127 -18.54 -2.47 0.41
C LEU A 127 -20.05 -2.67 0.13
N THR A 128 -20.41 -3.29 -0.97
CA THR A 128 -21.83 -3.53 -1.31
C THR A 128 -22.37 -4.89 -0.85
N GLY A 129 -21.55 -5.71 -0.21
CA GLY A 129 -21.94 -7.04 0.27
C GLY A 129 -20.91 -7.65 1.20
N GLU A 130 -21.19 -8.88 1.66
CA GLU A 130 -20.32 -9.61 2.59
C GLU A 130 -18.98 -9.99 1.94
N LEU A 131 -17.91 -9.82 2.69
CA LEU A 131 -16.56 -10.24 2.32
C LEU A 131 -16.37 -11.76 2.51
N GLU A 132 -15.28 -12.30 2.00
CA GLU A 132 -14.89 -13.69 2.29
C GLU A 132 -14.44 -13.80 3.75
N LYS A 133 -15.13 -14.62 4.54
CA LYS A 133 -14.93 -14.72 5.99
C LYS A 133 -13.53 -15.14 6.41
N THR A 134 -12.84 -15.93 5.59
CA THR A 134 -11.52 -16.46 5.91
C THR A 134 -10.42 -15.39 5.87
N ASN A 135 -10.67 -14.24 5.25
CA ASN A 135 -9.72 -13.13 5.16
C ASN A 135 -10.37 -11.74 5.36
N GLU A 136 -11.54 -11.72 6.00
CA GLU A 136 -12.34 -10.50 6.18
C GLU A 136 -11.55 -9.36 6.84
N ALA A 137 -10.78 -9.64 7.87
CA ALA A 137 -9.98 -8.64 8.57
C ALA A 137 -8.89 -8.02 7.66
N TYR A 138 -8.22 -8.83 6.86
CA TYR A 138 -7.27 -8.36 5.85
C TYR A 138 -7.97 -7.54 4.77
N ALA A 139 -9.09 -8.02 4.27
CA ALA A 139 -9.86 -7.34 3.24
C ALA A 139 -10.39 -5.98 3.70
N LEU A 140 -10.89 -5.90 4.93
CA LEU A 140 -11.33 -4.64 5.53
C LEU A 140 -10.17 -3.66 5.71
N ALA A 141 -9.02 -4.11 6.21
CA ALA A 141 -7.85 -3.25 6.33
C ALA A 141 -7.51 -2.58 5.01
N LEU A 142 -7.41 -3.36 3.93
CA LEU A 142 -7.06 -2.84 2.60
C LEU A 142 -8.17 -2.02 1.93
N SER A 143 -9.44 -2.22 2.28
CA SER A 143 -10.56 -1.50 1.66
C SER A 143 -10.69 -0.05 2.13
N LEU A 144 -10.28 0.26 3.36
CA LEU A 144 -10.41 1.60 3.94
C LEU A 144 -9.55 2.65 3.23
N ILE A 145 -8.54 2.26 2.49
CA ILE A 145 -7.68 3.15 1.71
C ILE A 145 -8.44 3.86 0.60
N HIS A 146 -9.41 3.23 -0.04
CA HIS A 146 -10.23 3.86 -1.07
C HIS A 146 -11.01 5.07 -0.56
N ILE A 147 -11.26 5.14 0.75
CA ILE A 147 -11.96 6.27 1.39
C ILE A 147 -10.97 7.38 1.77
N SER A 148 -9.71 7.05 2.01
CA SER A 148 -8.69 7.99 2.50
C SER A 148 -7.76 8.52 1.42
N GLU A 149 -7.88 8.04 0.18
CA GLU A 149 -7.00 8.48 -0.91
C GLU A 149 -7.35 9.91 -1.38
N PRO A 150 -6.41 10.89 -1.26
CA PRO A 150 -6.68 12.28 -1.66
C PRO A 150 -6.96 12.47 -3.16
N ARG A 151 -6.65 11.46 -3.98
CA ARG A 151 -6.80 11.53 -5.44
C ARG A 151 -8.23 11.70 -5.92
N ASP A 152 -9.19 11.13 -5.21
CA ASP A 152 -10.60 11.21 -5.60
C ASP A 152 -11.15 12.63 -5.47
N TYR A 153 -10.56 13.44 -4.59
CA TYR A 153 -10.91 14.86 -4.46
C TYR A 153 -10.29 15.76 -5.54
N ALA A 154 -9.14 15.40 -6.10
CA ALA A 154 -8.48 16.19 -7.14
C ALA A 154 -9.07 15.92 -8.53
N ALA A 155 -9.46 14.67 -8.81
CA ALA A 155 -10.07 14.28 -10.08
C ALA A 155 -11.51 14.77 -10.26
N SER A 156 -12.23 15.05 -9.15
CA SER A 156 -13.61 15.55 -9.19
C SER A 156 -13.73 17.06 -9.41
N ARG A 157 -12.60 17.79 -9.54
CA ARG A 157 -12.56 19.26 -9.72
C ARG A 157 -11.99 19.70 -11.07
N MET A 158 -11.74 18.79 -11.98
CA MET A 158 -11.46 19.05 -13.38
C MET A 158 -12.61 18.52 -14.25
#